data_4f70251a8e4f638adda4ffe3d29b3a0f
#
_entry.id   4f70251a8e4f638adda4ffe3d29b3a0f
#
_cell.length_a   1.000
_cell.length_b   1.000
_cell.length_c   1.000
_cell.angle_alpha   90.00
_cell.angle_beta   90.00
_cell.angle_gamma   90.00
#
_symmetry.space_group_name_H-M   'P 1'
#
loop_
_entity.id
_entity.type
_entity.pdbx_description
1 polymer ?
#
loop_
_entity_poly.entity_id
_entity_poly.type
_entity_poly.pdbx_seq_one_letter_code
_entity_poly.pdbx_strand_id
1 'polypeptide(L)'
;DENGQPVGMIRPNDVVVFFNYRNDRAKELTIVLTQEDMPAEGMHTMPLYYCCMTPYDAKFTGLHILFDKENVPNTIGEFVSKQGLRQLRIAETEKYAHVTFFLNGGREAEFAGEDRILVASPKVATYDLQPEMSAPEVADKLVAALGERKFDFICLNFANGDMVGHTGVYDAIVKAVKAVDGCVAKVVEAAKENGYEVVMIADHGNADNAVNADGTPNTAHSLNPVPIVVVSDRVKSVHDGILADVAPTVLKLMGLEQPAEMTGKALVEMK
;
A
#
# COMPACT_ATOMS: atom_id res chain seq x y z
N ASP A 1 9.13 -4.26 36.74
CA ASP A 1 9.96 -4.92 37.74
C ASP A 1 9.26 -6.20 38.22
N GLU A 2 9.91 -6.92 39.12
CA GLU A 2 9.41 -8.14 39.72
C GLU A 2 8.09 -7.98 40.53
N ASN A 3 7.72 -6.73 40.87
CA ASN A 3 6.49 -6.39 41.55
C ASN A 3 5.37 -5.92 40.59
N GLY A 4 5.59 -6.06 39.28
CA GLY A 4 4.64 -5.62 38.24
C GLY A 4 4.57 -4.11 38.04
N GLN A 5 5.54 -3.34 38.57
CA GLN A 5 5.59 -1.89 38.36
C GLN A 5 6.39 -1.57 37.08
N PRO A 6 5.91 -0.63 36.24
CA PRO A 6 6.64 -0.21 35.05
C PRO A 6 7.93 0.52 35.43
N VAL A 7 9.06 0.13 34.82
CA VAL A 7 10.39 0.70 35.09
C VAL A 7 10.86 1.72 34.04
N GLY A 8 10.27 1.75 32.85
CA GLY A 8 10.69 2.59 31.73
C GLY A 8 9.55 3.47 31.21
N MET A 9 8.91 4.23 32.08
CA MET A 9 7.86 5.17 31.66
C MET A 9 8.45 6.43 31.04
N ILE A 10 7.83 6.91 29.95
CA ILE A 10 8.08 8.23 29.40
C ILE A 10 7.50 9.27 30.37
N ARG A 11 8.28 10.28 30.70
CA ARG A 11 7.91 11.37 31.63
C ARG A 11 8.02 12.74 30.98
N PRO A 12 7.30 13.76 31.45
CA PRO A 12 7.48 15.13 30.98
C PRO A 12 8.97 15.55 31.03
N ASN A 13 9.39 16.22 29.96
CA ASN A 13 10.78 16.68 29.71
C ASN A 13 11.80 15.58 29.38
N ASP A 14 11.36 14.35 29.16
CA ASP A 14 12.25 13.31 28.62
C ASP A 14 12.64 13.59 27.16
N VAL A 15 13.80 13.07 26.78
CA VAL A 15 14.23 13.01 25.38
C VAL A 15 13.76 11.69 24.81
N VAL A 16 12.95 11.75 23.76
CA VAL A 16 12.44 10.58 23.05
C VAL A 16 13.03 10.55 21.64
N VAL A 17 13.72 9.48 21.30
CA VAL A 17 14.16 9.18 19.92
C VAL A 17 13.28 8.07 19.40
N PHE A 18 12.36 8.41 18.49
CA PHE A 18 11.47 7.45 17.88
C PHE A 18 12.16 6.79 16.68
N PHE A 19 12.80 5.66 16.92
CA PHE A 19 13.61 4.93 15.94
C PHE A 19 12.72 4.15 14.96
N ASN A 20 12.03 4.87 14.09
CA ASN A 20 11.16 4.31 13.07
C ASN A 20 11.20 5.21 11.80
N TYR A 21 11.55 4.63 10.65
CA TYR A 21 11.56 5.34 9.37
C TYR A 21 10.20 5.30 8.65
N ARG A 22 9.33 4.37 9.03
CA ARG A 22 8.03 4.20 8.41
C ARG A 22 7.00 5.13 9.07
N ASN A 23 6.20 5.84 8.26
CA ASN A 23 5.34 6.92 8.76
C ASN A 23 4.02 6.45 9.33
N ASP A 24 3.41 5.39 8.78
CA ASP A 24 2.02 5.00 9.04
C ASP A 24 1.68 4.85 10.54
N ARG A 25 2.29 3.88 11.23
CA ARG A 25 2.06 3.65 12.67
C ARG A 25 2.82 4.62 13.56
N ALA A 26 3.96 5.14 13.09
CA ALA A 26 4.72 6.14 13.84
C ALA A 26 3.93 7.45 14.02
N LYS A 27 3.12 7.83 13.05
CA LYS A 27 2.22 8.97 13.11
C LYS A 27 1.25 8.88 14.28
N GLU A 28 0.62 7.72 14.51
CA GLU A 28 -0.37 7.51 15.57
C GLU A 28 0.24 7.77 16.97
N LEU A 29 1.40 7.17 17.26
CA LEU A 29 2.08 7.37 18.55
C LEU A 29 2.57 8.80 18.72
N THR A 30 3.05 9.44 17.65
CA THR A 30 3.48 10.84 17.70
C THR A 30 2.32 11.77 18.03
N ILE A 31 1.13 11.52 17.46
CA ILE A 31 -0.07 12.32 17.76
C ILE A 31 -0.36 12.28 19.27
N VAL A 32 -0.52 11.11 19.84
CA VAL A 32 -0.97 10.97 21.25
C VAL A 32 0.10 11.42 22.25
N LEU A 33 1.38 11.39 21.89
CA LEU A 33 2.46 11.83 22.78
C LEU A 33 2.73 13.33 22.72
N THR A 34 2.47 13.99 21.57
CA THR A 34 2.98 15.34 21.33
C THR A 34 2.00 16.32 20.67
N GLN A 35 0.94 15.88 19.99
CA GLN A 35 0.11 16.75 19.16
C GLN A 35 -1.30 16.97 19.69
N GLU A 36 -1.98 15.90 20.15
CA GLU A 36 -3.40 15.96 20.49
C GLU A 36 -3.72 15.10 21.72
N ASP A 37 -4.44 15.69 22.67
CA ASP A 37 -4.98 14.99 23.85
C ASP A 37 -6.16 14.10 23.43
N MET A 38 -6.16 12.86 23.89
CA MET A 38 -7.26 11.90 23.71
C MET A 38 -7.80 11.41 25.06
N PRO A 39 -8.52 12.27 25.80
CA PRO A 39 -8.93 11.96 27.17
C PRO A 39 -9.90 10.79 27.27
N ALA A 40 -10.70 10.53 26.23
CA ALA A 40 -11.58 9.36 26.15
C ALA A 40 -10.79 8.03 26.21
N GLU A 41 -9.55 8.04 25.71
CA GLU A 41 -8.63 6.91 25.71
C GLU A 41 -7.62 6.96 26.87
N GLY A 42 -7.75 7.93 27.76
CA GLY A 42 -6.82 8.17 28.87
C GLY A 42 -5.43 8.64 28.43
N MET A 43 -5.31 9.24 27.25
CA MET A 43 -4.06 9.69 26.67
C MET A 43 -3.97 11.22 26.70
N HIS A 44 -2.81 11.71 27.15
CA HIS A 44 -2.50 13.13 27.21
C HIS A 44 -1.11 13.40 26.62
N THR A 45 -0.98 14.50 25.90
CA THR A 45 0.31 14.98 25.39
C THR A 45 1.24 15.35 26.55
N MET A 46 2.54 15.24 26.30
CA MET A 46 3.60 15.58 27.25
C MET A 46 4.59 16.55 26.64
N PRO A 47 5.16 17.48 27.40
CA PRO A 47 6.29 18.27 26.95
C PRO A 47 7.54 17.36 26.83
N LEU A 48 7.86 16.95 25.61
CA LEU A 48 8.98 16.07 25.29
C LEU A 48 9.95 16.73 24.33
N TYR A 49 11.25 16.41 24.46
CA TYR A 49 12.18 16.62 23.38
C TYR A 49 12.06 15.44 22.41
N TYR A 50 11.15 15.54 21.47
CA TYR A 50 10.75 14.40 20.61
C TYR A 50 11.46 14.45 19.26
N CYS A 51 12.28 13.43 18.99
CA CYS A 51 13.05 13.26 17.76
C CYS A 51 12.41 12.17 16.90
N CYS A 52 11.96 12.53 15.71
CA CYS A 52 11.51 11.59 14.69
C CYS A 52 12.67 11.24 13.75
N MET A 53 12.76 9.99 13.29
CA MET A 53 13.75 9.62 12.27
C MET A 53 13.48 10.37 10.96
N THR A 54 12.20 10.50 10.58
CA THR A 54 11.76 11.22 9.37
C THR A 54 10.53 12.07 9.69
N PRO A 55 10.12 13.03 8.85
CA PRO A 55 8.85 13.73 9.00
C PRO A 55 7.68 12.74 8.85
N TYR A 56 6.92 12.52 9.92
CA TYR A 56 5.77 11.60 9.89
C TYR A 56 4.50 12.25 9.35
N ASP A 57 4.32 13.55 9.59
CA ASP A 57 3.26 14.37 9.01
C ASP A 57 3.72 15.82 8.92
N ALA A 58 3.45 16.47 7.79
CA ALA A 58 3.80 17.87 7.57
C ALA A 58 3.05 18.86 8.48
N LYS A 59 1.96 18.40 9.13
CA LYS A 59 1.15 19.22 10.04
C LYS A 59 1.69 19.22 11.48
N PHE A 60 2.58 18.29 11.81
CA PHE A 60 3.11 18.18 13.17
C PHE A 60 4.02 19.35 13.51
N THR A 61 3.93 19.80 14.75
CA THR A 61 4.72 20.94 15.26
C THR A 61 5.52 20.54 16.50
N GLY A 62 6.58 21.29 16.79
CA GLY A 62 7.38 21.10 18.00
C GLY A 62 8.24 19.82 18.01
N LEU A 63 8.47 19.21 16.85
CA LEU A 63 9.25 17.97 16.71
C LEU A 63 10.66 18.27 16.14
N HIS A 64 11.58 17.38 16.46
CA HIS A 64 12.92 17.38 15.88
C HIS A 64 13.02 16.25 14.85
N ILE A 65 13.44 16.58 13.63
CA ILE A 65 13.60 15.61 12.54
C ILE A 65 15.09 15.34 12.36
N LEU A 66 15.48 14.05 12.39
CA LEU A 66 16.88 13.67 12.24
C LEU A 66 17.28 13.55 10.77
N PHE A 67 16.39 13.08 9.91
CA PHE A 67 16.62 12.93 8.48
C PHE A 67 15.44 13.50 7.72
N ASP A 68 15.68 14.51 6.92
CA ASP A 68 14.68 15.02 5.99
C ASP A 68 14.34 13.99 4.94
N LYS A 69 13.10 14.00 4.51
CA LYS A 69 12.62 13.12 3.46
C LYS A 69 12.79 13.82 2.11
N GLU A 70 13.62 13.26 1.28
CA GLU A 70 13.65 13.65 -0.13
C GLU A 70 12.39 13.12 -0.82
N ASN A 71 11.61 14.01 -1.43
CA ASN A 71 10.50 13.60 -2.29
C ASN A 71 11.07 12.93 -3.55
N VAL A 72 10.52 11.79 -3.92
CA VAL A 72 10.85 11.12 -5.17
C VAL A 72 10.12 11.84 -6.31
N PRO A 73 10.82 12.54 -7.21
CA PRO A 73 10.19 13.21 -8.34
C PRO A 73 9.73 12.19 -9.39
N ASN A 74 8.79 12.62 -10.22
CA ASN A 74 8.27 11.83 -11.34
C ASN A 74 7.82 10.41 -10.95
N THR A 75 7.18 10.27 -9.76
CA THR A 75 6.42 9.05 -9.48
C THR A 75 5.39 8.83 -10.59
N ILE A 76 4.92 7.58 -10.76
CA ILE A 76 3.94 7.29 -11.81
C ILE A 76 2.69 8.20 -11.72
N GLY A 77 2.23 8.50 -10.49
CA GLY A 77 1.11 9.41 -10.27
C GLY A 77 1.38 10.84 -10.69
N GLU A 78 2.54 11.37 -10.35
CA GLU A 78 2.97 12.71 -10.76
C GLU A 78 3.14 12.80 -12.28
N PHE A 79 3.77 11.79 -12.87
CA PHE A 79 4.03 11.77 -14.31
C PHE A 79 2.74 11.69 -15.13
N VAL A 80 1.81 10.79 -14.77
CA VAL A 80 0.49 10.69 -15.41
C VAL A 80 -0.29 12.01 -15.29
N SER A 81 -0.25 12.65 -14.12
CA SER A 81 -0.86 13.97 -13.91
C SER A 81 -0.25 15.06 -14.80
N LYS A 82 1.08 15.09 -14.96
CA LYS A 82 1.78 16.03 -15.85
C LYS A 82 1.40 15.86 -17.32
N GLN A 83 0.96 14.66 -17.72
CA GLN A 83 0.43 14.41 -19.07
C GLN A 83 -1.04 14.85 -19.23
N GLY A 84 -1.67 15.39 -18.17
CA GLY A 84 -3.08 15.78 -18.19
C GLY A 84 -4.05 14.60 -18.17
N LEU A 85 -3.57 13.40 -17.83
CA LEU A 85 -4.35 12.17 -17.77
C LEU A 85 -5.01 12.01 -16.39
N ARG A 86 -6.11 11.26 -16.37
CA ARG A 86 -6.87 10.99 -15.15
C ARG A 86 -6.47 9.65 -14.55
N GLN A 87 -6.44 9.60 -13.22
CA GLN A 87 -6.04 8.40 -12.50
C GLN A 87 -6.92 8.11 -11.29
N LEU A 88 -7.06 6.83 -10.95
CA LEU A 88 -7.80 6.35 -9.78
C LEU A 88 -6.88 5.54 -8.87
N ARG A 89 -6.97 5.78 -7.56
CA ARG A 89 -6.40 4.95 -6.50
C ARG A 89 -7.53 4.27 -5.74
N ILE A 90 -7.47 2.97 -5.56
CA ILE A 90 -8.50 2.24 -4.84
C ILE A 90 -7.90 1.14 -3.98
N ALA A 91 -8.25 1.11 -2.72
CA ALA A 91 -7.92 0.04 -1.78
C ALA A 91 -8.83 0.09 -0.56
N GLU A 92 -8.78 -0.95 0.26
CA GLU A 92 -9.33 -0.91 1.61
C GLU A 92 -8.34 -0.27 2.60
N THR A 93 -8.80 0.09 3.81
CA THR A 93 -8.08 0.90 4.81
C THR A 93 -6.64 0.45 5.02
N GLU A 94 -6.39 -0.86 5.17
CA GLU A 94 -5.05 -1.41 5.48
C GLU A 94 -4.01 -1.15 4.39
N LYS A 95 -4.44 -0.97 3.15
CA LYS A 95 -3.56 -0.77 1.99
C LYS A 95 -3.79 0.56 1.26
N TYR A 96 -4.65 1.43 1.80
CA TYR A 96 -4.93 2.72 1.16
C TYR A 96 -3.68 3.62 1.06
N ALA A 97 -2.90 3.71 2.12
CA ALA A 97 -1.65 4.46 2.11
C ALA A 97 -0.64 3.93 1.07
N HIS A 98 -0.68 2.63 0.76
CA HIS A 98 0.24 2.00 -0.20
C HIS A 98 -0.04 2.47 -1.64
N VAL A 99 -1.32 2.63 -2.01
CA VAL A 99 -1.71 3.10 -3.34
C VAL A 99 -1.82 4.63 -3.45
N THR A 100 -1.70 5.36 -2.34
CA THR A 100 -1.77 6.83 -2.28
C THR A 100 -0.45 7.42 -1.82
N PHE A 101 -0.25 7.61 -0.53
CA PHE A 101 0.90 8.27 0.07
C PHE A 101 2.24 7.67 -0.38
N PHE A 102 2.42 6.35 -0.26
CA PHE A 102 3.69 5.71 -0.63
C PHE A 102 3.92 5.69 -2.13
N LEU A 103 2.90 5.37 -2.92
CA LEU A 103 3.01 5.38 -4.39
C LEU A 103 3.28 6.79 -4.93
N ASN A 104 2.81 7.82 -4.24
CA ASN A 104 3.04 9.23 -4.58
C ASN A 104 4.36 9.79 -4.00
N GLY A 105 5.28 8.91 -3.55
CA GLY A 105 6.60 9.29 -3.06
C GLY A 105 6.58 9.99 -1.70
N GLY A 106 5.52 9.78 -0.89
CA GLY A 106 5.33 10.38 0.42
C GLY A 106 4.54 11.68 0.41
N ARG A 107 3.80 11.93 -0.66
CA ARG A 107 2.90 13.06 -0.81
C ARG A 107 1.47 12.66 -0.39
N GLU A 108 0.91 13.38 0.59
CA GLU A 108 -0.49 13.18 1.03
C GLU A 108 -1.50 13.77 0.04
N ALA A 109 -1.22 14.97 -0.49
CA ALA A 109 -2.13 15.64 -1.40
C ALA A 109 -2.23 14.91 -2.74
N GLU A 110 -3.42 14.84 -3.29
CA GLU A 110 -3.70 14.31 -4.61
C GLU A 110 -2.96 15.10 -5.70
N PHE A 111 -2.59 14.42 -6.77
CA PHE A 111 -2.16 15.07 -7.99
C PHE A 111 -3.38 15.55 -8.80
N ALA A 112 -3.18 16.50 -9.70
CA ALA A 112 -4.26 16.92 -10.61
C ALA A 112 -4.76 15.71 -11.41
N GLY A 113 -6.08 15.50 -11.43
CA GLY A 113 -6.69 14.35 -12.10
C GLY A 113 -6.63 13.03 -11.33
N GLU A 114 -6.15 13.02 -10.07
CA GLU A 114 -6.18 11.86 -9.19
C GLU A 114 -7.46 11.83 -8.38
N ASP A 115 -8.25 10.78 -8.57
CA ASP A 115 -9.41 10.44 -7.74
C ASP A 115 -9.05 9.27 -6.81
N ARG A 116 -9.68 9.18 -5.64
CA ARG A 116 -9.42 8.13 -4.63
C ARG A 116 -10.70 7.48 -4.15
N ILE A 117 -10.69 6.15 -4.04
CA ILE A 117 -11.75 5.36 -3.43
C ILE A 117 -11.17 4.58 -2.25
N LEU A 118 -11.61 4.94 -1.05
CA LEU A 118 -11.32 4.20 0.18
C LEU A 118 -12.51 3.31 0.52
N VAL A 119 -12.24 2.03 0.78
CA VAL A 119 -13.18 1.07 1.34
C VAL A 119 -12.77 0.75 2.77
N ALA A 120 -13.70 0.78 3.71
CA ALA A 120 -13.37 0.46 5.10
C ALA A 120 -13.01 -1.02 5.23
N SER A 121 -11.87 -1.34 5.86
CA SER A 121 -11.56 -2.71 6.25
C SER A 121 -12.49 -3.23 7.34
N PRO A 122 -12.74 -4.55 7.44
CA PRO A 122 -13.59 -5.11 8.46
C PRO A 122 -13.09 -4.81 9.87
N LYS A 123 -14.00 -4.49 10.79
CA LYS A 123 -13.69 -4.25 12.21
C LYS A 123 -13.67 -5.58 12.97
N VAL A 124 -12.66 -6.40 12.74
CA VAL A 124 -12.43 -7.68 13.41
C VAL A 124 -11.12 -7.64 14.20
N ALA A 125 -10.98 -8.50 15.20
CA ALA A 125 -9.77 -8.54 16.02
C ALA A 125 -8.54 -8.96 15.20
N THR A 126 -8.71 -9.96 14.33
CA THR A 126 -7.71 -10.46 13.39
C THR A 126 -8.39 -10.87 12.09
N TYR A 127 -7.71 -10.75 10.95
CA TYR A 127 -8.32 -10.93 9.64
C TYR A 127 -8.56 -12.40 9.23
N ASP A 128 -8.07 -13.37 10.00
CA ASP A 128 -8.47 -14.78 9.86
C ASP A 128 -9.94 -15.03 10.19
N LEU A 129 -10.56 -14.13 10.96
CA LEU A 129 -12.00 -14.17 11.28
C LEU A 129 -12.89 -13.73 10.10
N GLN A 130 -12.33 -12.96 9.17
CA GLN A 130 -12.99 -12.51 7.94
C GLN A 130 -11.98 -12.44 6.79
N PRO A 131 -11.57 -13.60 6.21
CA PRO A 131 -10.46 -13.66 5.24
C PRO A 131 -10.74 -12.96 3.91
N GLU A 132 -11.99 -12.83 3.50
CA GLU A 132 -12.41 -12.08 2.32
C GLU A 132 -12.19 -10.58 2.48
N MET A 133 -12.05 -10.11 3.73
CA MET A 133 -11.88 -8.69 4.08
C MET A 133 -12.90 -7.82 3.33
N SER A 134 -12.47 -6.74 2.70
CA SER A 134 -13.34 -5.89 1.88
C SER A 134 -13.09 -6.04 0.38
N ALA A 135 -12.37 -7.09 -0.05
CA ALA A 135 -12.05 -7.31 -1.46
C ALA A 135 -13.28 -7.35 -2.38
N PRO A 136 -14.42 -7.98 -2.02
CA PRO A 136 -15.62 -7.94 -2.86
C PRO A 136 -16.15 -6.52 -3.11
N GLU A 137 -16.23 -5.69 -2.07
CA GLU A 137 -16.68 -4.30 -2.19
C GLU A 137 -15.70 -3.45 -3.01
N VAL A 138 -14.40 -3.64 -2.80
CA VAL A 138 -13.34 -2.98 -3.59
C VAL A 138 -13.50 -3.35 -5.07
N ALA A 139 -13.70 -4.63 -5.39
CA ALA A 139 -13.91 -5.10 -6.75
C ALA A 139 -15.17 -4.50 -7.38
N ASP A 140 -16.30 -4.45 -6.64
CA ASP A 140 -17.55 -3.89 -7.12
C ASP A 140 -17.43 -2.40 -7.46
N LYS A 141 -16.78 -1.62 -6.59
CA LYS A 141 -16.53 -0.20 -6.82
C LYS A 141 -15.60 0.03 -8.01
N LEU A 142 -14.58 -0.83 -8.16
CA LEU A 142 -13.69 -0.72 -9.32
C LEU A 142 -14.40 -1.06 -10.62
N VAL A 143 -15.22 -2.13 -10.66
CA VAL A 143 -16.01 -2.49 -11.83
C VAL A 143 -16.93 -1.33 -12.26
N ALA A 144 -17.58 -0.66 -11.31
CA ALA A 144 -18.38 0.51 -11.60
C ALA A 144 -17.53 1.65 -12.20
N ALA A 145 -16.36 1.93 -11.61
CA ALA A 145 -15.45 2.97 -12.12
C ALA A 145 -14.89 2.66 -13.52
N LEU A 146 -14.59 1.39 -13.80
CA LEU A 146 -14.17 0.94 -15.15
C LEU A 146 -15.26 1.21 -16.18
N GLY A 147 -16.53 0.97 -15.83
CA GLY A 147 -17.69 1.24 -16.71
C GLY A 147 -17.87 2.72 -17.07
N GLU A 148 -17.41 3.64 -16.22
CA GLU A 148 -17.42 5.08 -16.50
C GLU A 148 -16.43 5.49 -17.60
N ARG A 149 -15.38 4.69 -17.85
CA ARG A 149 -14.29 4.96 -18.80
C ARG A 149 -13.66 6.35 -18.63
N LYS A 150 -13.56 6.79 -17.38
CA LYS A 150 -13.13 8.14 -17.00
C LYS A 150 -11.63 8.23 -16.77
N PHE A 151 -10.98 7.12 -16.44
CA PHE A 151 -9.60 7.07 -16.00
C PHE A 151 -8.69 6.45 -17.04
N ASP A 152 -7.49 7.02 -17.18
CA ASP A 152 -6.42 6.50 -18.06
C ASP A 152 -5.49 5.54 -17.32
N PHE A 153 -5.35 5.73 -16.01
CA PHE A 153 -4.54 4.88 -15.12
C PHE A 153 -5.31 4.55 -13.84
N ILE A 154 -5.27 3.30 -13.42
CA ILE A 154 -5.90 2.83 -12.19
C ILE A 154 -4.90 2.01 -11.40
N CYS A 155 -4.74 2.30 -10.12
CA CYS A 155 -3.96 1.48 -9.18
C CYS A 155 -4.87 0.93 -8.09
N LEU A 156 -5.00 -0.40 -8.08
CA LEU A 156 -5.75 -1.19 -7.10
C LEU A 156 -4.80 -1.98 -6.22
N ASN A 157 -5.11 -2.12 -4.93
CA ASN A 157 -4.50 -3.13 -4.06
C ASN A 157 -5.57 -3.94 -3.35
N PHE A 158 -5.43 -5.27 -3.38
CA PHE A 158 -6.16 -6.22 -2.53
C PHE A 158 -5.29 -6.60 -1.33
N ALA A 159 -5.74 -6.31 -0.12
CA ALA A 159 -4.96 -6.45 1.10
C ALA A 159 -4.84 -7.89 1.60
N ASN A 160 -5.69 -8.78 1.15
CA ASN A 160 -5.97 -10.08 1.75
C ASN A 160 -4.75 -10.99 1.90
N GLY A 161 -3.94 -11.13 0.83
CA GLY A 161 -2.78 -12.05 0.84
C GLY A 161 -1.78 -11.71 1.93
N ASP A 162 -1.54 -10.41 2.14
CA ASP A 162 -0.64 -9.91 3.16
C ASP A 162 -1.29 -9.93 4.55
N MET A 163 -2.45 -9.29 4.69
CA MET A 163 -3.07 -9.08 6.01
C MET A 163 -3.52 -10.39 6.67
N VAL A 164 -4.11 -11.31 5.91
CA VAL A 164 -4.48 -12.63 6.41
C VAL A 164 -3.24 -13.52 6.55
N GLY A 165 -2.25 -13.37 5.67
CA GLY A 165 -0.95 -14.04 5.75
C GLY A 165 -0.27 -13.83 7.10
N HIS A 166 -0.28 -12.60 7.60
CA HIS A 166 0.28 -12.25 8.91
C HIS A 166 -0.37 -12.95 10.11
N THR A 167 -1.57 -13.52 9.95
CA THR A 167 -2.22 -14.28 11.04
C THR A 167 -1.64 -15.68 11.21
N GLY A 168 -1.01 -16.25 10.18
CA GLY A 168 -0.46 -17.60 10.19
C GLY A 168 -1.54 -18.70 10.19
N VAL A 169 -2.82 -18.36 10.01
CA VAL A 169 -3.94 -19.34 9.98
C VAL A 169 -4.11 -19.84 8.55
N TYR A 170 -3.53 -21.00 8.23
CA TYR A 170 -3.45 -21.54 6.88
C TYR A 170 -4.79 -21.61 6.14
N ASP A 171 -5.84 -22.14 6.79
CA ASP A 171 -7.17 -22.26 6.15
C ASP A 171 -7.79 -20.88 5.84
N ALA A 172 -7.50 -19.88 6.66
CA ALA A 172 -7.93 -18.51 6.40
C ALA A 172 -7.15 -17.90 5.22
N ILE A 173 -5.84 -18.15 5.15
CA ILE A 173 -5.00 -17.72 4.02
C ILE A 173 -5.53 -18.29 2.70
N VAL A 174 -5.85 -19.59 2.66
CA VAL A 174 -6.46 -20.22 1.47
C VAL A 174 -7.79 -19.56 1.07
N LYS A 175 -8.64 -19.23 2.05
CA LYS A 175 -9.91 -18.53 1.78
C LYS A 175 -9.66 -17.10 1.26
N ALA A 176 -8.69 -16.39 1.83
CA ALA A 176 -8.30 -15.05 1.41
C ALA A 176 -7.84 -15.03 -0.06
N VAL A 177 -6.93 -15.94 -0.43
CA VAL A 177 -6.43 -16.06 -1.81
C VAL A 177 -7.56 -16.40 -2.79
N LYS A 178 -8.47 -17.33 -2.43
CA LYS A 178 -9.64 -17.66 -3.26
C LYS A 178 -10.59 -16.49 -3.43
N ALA A 179 -10.79 -15.67 -2.39
CA ALA A 179 -11.62 -14.48 -2.49
C ALA A 179 -11.00 -13.45 -3.45
N VAL A 180 -9.68 -13.23 -3.35
CA VAL A 180 -8.94 -12.34 -4.27
C VAL A 180 -8.99 -12.86 -5.71
N ASP A 181 -8.81 -14.16 -5.93
CA ASP A 181 -8.88 -14.78 -7.26
C ASP A 181 -10.23 -14.49 -7.94
N GLY A 182 -11.34 -14.70 -7.22
CA GLY A 182 -12.69 -14.36 -7.72
C GLY A 182 -12.87 -12.87 -8.00
N CYS A 183 -12.34 -11.98 -7.16
CA CYS A 183 -12.39 -10.55 -7.35
C CYS A 183 -11.54 -10.12 -8.56
N VAL A 184 -10.34 -10.67 -8.71
CA VAL A 184 -9.46 -10.41 -9.86
C VAL A 184 -10.12 -10.84 -11.17
N ALA A 185 -10.72 -12.04 -11.22
CA ALA A 185 -11.44 -12.50 -12.40
C ALA A 185 -12.52 -11.48 -12.84
N LYS A 186 -13.34 -11.01 -11.90
CA LYS A 186 -14.39 -10.01 -12.14
C LYS A 186 -13.83 -8.66 -12.63
N VAL A 187 -12.74 -8.19 -12.01
CA VAL A 187 -12.08 -6.93 -12.40
C VAL A 187 -11.46 -7.04 -13.79
N VAL A 188 -10.76 -8.14 -14.09
CA VAL A 188 -10.13 -8.37 -15.41
C VAL A 188 -11.18 -8.44 -16.52
N GLU A 189 -12.30 -9.11 -16.29
CA GLU A 189 -13.41 -9.18 -17.26
C GLU A 189 -13.94 -7.76 -17.55
N ALA A 190 -14.29 -7.01 -16.51
CA ALA A 190 -14.79 -5.64 -16.65
C ALA A 190 -13.74 -4.71 -17.30
N ALA A 191 -12.46 -4.86 -16.99
CA ALA A 191 -11.39 -4.09 -17.62
C ALA A 191 -11.34 -4.33 -19.12
N LYS A 192 -11.36 -5.60 -19.55
CA LYS A 192 -11.38 -5.98 -20.98
C LYS A 192 -12.59 -5.43 -21.70
N GLU A 193 -13.79 -5.55 -21.14
CA GLU A 193 -15.03 -5.05 -21.71
C GLU A 193 -15.02 -3.52 -21.89
N ASN A 194 -14.27 -2.80 -21.04
CA ASN A 194 -14.17 -1.35 -21.07
C ASN A 194 -12.90 -0.82 -21.76
N GLY A 195 -12.10 -1.70 -22.38
CA GLY A 195 -10.95 -1.32 -23.20
C GLY A 195 -9.70 -1.02 -22.39
N TYR A 196 -9.62 -1.51 -21.14
CA TYR A 196 -8.40 -1.41 -20.32
C TYR A 196 -7.52 -2.62 -20.51
N GLU A 197 -6.23 -2.39 -20.40
CA GLU A 197 -5.22 -3.44 -20.23
C GLU A 197 -4.89 -3.60 -18.75
N VAL A 198 -4.50 -4.80 -18.33
CA VAL A 198 -4.24 -5.08 -16.91
C VAL A 198 -2.81 -5.57 -16.74
N VAL A 199 -2.11 -4.97 -15.77
CA VAL A 199 -0.86 -5.47 -15.20
C VAL A 199 -1.14 -5.90 -13.78
N MET A 200 -0.98 -7.19 -13.48
CA MET A 200 -1.18 -7.78 -12.17
C MET A 200 0.16 -8.23 -11.60
N ILE A 201 0.44 -7.82 -10.38
CA ILE A 201 1.66 -8.16 -9.62
C ILE A 201 1.32 -8.42 -8.16
N ALA A 202 2.31 -8.88 -7.40
CA ALA A 202 2.38 -8.65 -5.96
C ALA A 202 3.62 -7.80 -5.64
N ASP A 203 3.59 -7.03 -4.56
CA ASP A 203 4.71 -6.19 -4.12
C ASP A 203 5.74 -6.98 -3.31
N HIS A 204 5.33 -8.05 -2.66
CA HIS A 204 6.15 -9.05 -1.95
C HIS A 204 5.37 -10.34 -1.76
N GLY A 205 6.05 -11.41 -1.33
CA GLY A 205 5.43 -12.65 -0.90
C GLY A 205 5.04 -12.61 0.59
N ASN A 206 3.99 -13.34 0.93
CA ASN A 206 3.51 -13.61 2.29
C ASN A 206 2.69 -14.91 2.28
N ALA A 207 1.48 -14.89 1.73
CA ALA A 207 0.58 -16.04 1.64
C ALA A 207 1.17 -17.23 0.85
N ASP A 208 2.15 -17.01 0.00
CA ASP A 208 2.89 -18.02 -0.76
C ASP A 208 3.78 -18.93 0.11
N ASN A 209 4.14 -18.46 1.32
CA ASN A 209 4.97 -19.17 2.28
C ASN A 209 4.34 -19.16 3.68
N ALA A 210 3.13 -19.71 3.79
CA ALA A 210 2.34 -19.69 5.01
C ALA A 210 2.84 -20.65 6.13
N VAL A 211 3.71 -21.62 5.80
CA VAL A 211 4.19 -22.63 6.74
C VAL A 211 5.70 -22.76 6.62
N ASN A 212 6.39 -22.67 7.73
CA ASN A 212 7.84 -22.87 7.84
C ASN A 212 8.21 -24.38 7.61
N ALA A 213 9.48 -24.62 7.33
CA ALA A 213 9.99 -25.99 7.12
C ALA A 213 9.80 -26.94 8.32
N ASP A 214 9.70 -26.39 9.53
CA ASP A 214 9.42 -27.13 10.76
C ASP A 214 7.94 -27.35 11.05
N GLY A 215 7.05 -26.91 10.15
CA GLY A 215 5.60 -27.02 10.27
C GLY A 215 4.92 -25.91 11.07
N THR A 216 5.67 -24.95 11.59
CA THR A 216 5.10 -23.80 12.30
C THR A 216 4.53 -22.76 11.32
N PRO A 217 3.52 -21.95 11.72
CA PRO A 217 3.03 -20.86 10.91
C PRO A 217 4.13 -19.85 10.57
N ASN A 218 4.20 -19.43 9.30
CA ASN A 218 5.00 -18.27 8.92
C ASN A 218 4.08 -17.05 8.82
N THR A 219 4.42 -15.99 9.56
CA THR A 219 3.67 -14.72 9.60
C THR A 219 4.46 -13.56 9.02
N ALA A 220 5.63 -13.82 8.43
CA ALA A 220 6.51 -12.81 7.86
C ALA A 220 6.41 -12.80 6.32
N HIS A 221 6.84 -11.69 5.73
CA HIS A 221 7.02 -11.62 4.28
C HIS A 221 8.06 -12.63 3.79
N SER A 222 7.84 -13.22 2.62
CA SER A 222 8.82 -14.08 1.96
C SER A 222 9.67 -13.28 0.97
N LEU A 223 10.84 -13.82 0.65
CA LEU A 223 11.72 -13.31 -0.42
C LEU A 223 11.48 -14.05 -1.75
N ASN A 224 10.44 -14.83 -1.85
CA ASN A 224 10.12 -15.54 -3.07
C ASN A 224 9.80 -14.55 -4.20
N PRO A 225 10.17 -14.89 -5.45
CA PRO A 225 9.72 -14.13 -6.61
C PRO A 225 8.19 -14.04 -6.66
N VAL A 226 7.69 -12.87 -7.00
CA VAL A 226 6.25 -12.62 -7.18
C VAL A 226 5.87 -12.68 -8.66
N PRO A 227 4.62 -13.06 -8.99
CA PRO A 227 4.21 -13.15 -10.39
C PRO A 227 4.03 -11.76 -11.01
N ILE A 228 4.25 -11.68 -12.34
CA ILE A 228 3.76 -10.60 -13.18
C ILE A 228 2.91 -11.19 -14.30
N VAL A 229 1.68 -10.69 -14.45
CA VAL A 229 0.76 -11.09 -15.52
C VAL A 229 0.28 -9.84 -16.24
N VAL A 230 0.33 -9.84 -17.58
CA VAL A 230 -0.18 -8.75 -18.40
C VAL A 230 -1.32 -9.28 -19.29
N VAL A 231 -2.46 -8.65 -19.17
CA VAL A 231 -3.64 -8.93 -20.00
C VAL A 231 -3.77 -7.84 -21.04
N SER A 232 -3.30 -8.12 -22.27
CA SER A 232 -3.28 -7.19 -23.39
C SER A 232 -3.19 -7.93 -24.71
N ASP A 233 -3.97 -7.52 -25.71
CA ASP A 233 -3.87 -8.05 -27.06
C ASP A 233 -2.67 -7.50 -27.85
N ARG A 234 -2.05 -6.43 -27.36
CA ARG A 234 -0.88 -5.76 -27.97
C ARG A 234 0.46 -6.33 -27.51
N VAL A 235 0.47 -7.11 -26.44
CA VAL A 235 1.70 -7.69 -25.88
C VAL A 235 1.97 -9.04 -26.53
N LYS A 236 3.24 -9.25 -26.93
CA LYS A 236 3.75 -10.49 -27.48
C LYS A 236 4.31 -11.41 -26.39
N SER A 237 5.11 -10.84 -25.46
CA SER A 237 5.73 -11.57 -24.37
C SER A 237 5.96 -10.67 -23.15
N VAL A 238 6.07 -11.31 -21.98
CA VAL A 238 6.42 -10.67 -20.70
C VAL A 238 7.72 -11.31 -20.21
N HIS A 239 8.63 -10.52 -19.67
CA HIS A 239 9.93 -10.94 -19.17
C HIS A 239 10.01 -10.79 -17.65
N ASP A 240 10.91 -11.53 -17.03
CA ASP A 240 11.25 -11.38 -15.62
C ASP A 240 11.97 -10.05 -15.37
N GLY A 241 11.84 -9.54 -14.16
CA GLY A 241 12.46 -8.29 -13.75
C GLY A 241 12.35 -8.02 -12.25
N ILE A 242 12.30 -6.76 -11.90
CA ILE A 242 12.19 -6.29 -10.51
C ILE A 242 11.02 -5.31 -10.36
N LEU A 243 10.63 -4.99 -9.13
CA LEU A 243 9.51 -4.06 -8.88
C LEU A 243 9.70 -2.67 -9.52
N ALA A 244 10.96 -2.21 -9.66
CA ALA A 244 11.27 -0.95 -10.34
C ALA A 244 10.88 -0.94 -11.85
N ASP A 245 10.66 -2.11 -12.44
CA ASP A 245 10.31 -2.27 -13.86
C ASP A 245 8.79 -2.15 -14.11
N VAL A 246 7.97 -2.15 -13.05
CA VAL A 246 6.50 -2.14 -13.17
C VAL A 246 5.99 -0.83 -13.74
N ALA A 247 6.41 0.32 -13.18
CA ALA A 247 5.99 1.63 -13.68
C ALA A 247 6.43 1.86 -15.14
N PRO A 248 7.69 1.58 -15.55
CA PRO A 248 8.10 1.57 -16.96
C PRO A 248 7.23 0.69 -17.85
N THR A 249 6.83 -0.49 -17.37
CA THR A 249 5.95 -1.42 -18.11
C THR A 249 4.57 -0.81 -18.34
N VAL A 250 3.98 -0.22 -17.30
CA VAL A 250 2.68 0.45 -17.40
C VAL A 250 2.76 1.64 -18.36
N LEU A 251 3.78 2.49 -18.25
CA LEU A 251 3.95 3.64 -19.16
C LEU A 251 4.09 3.20 -20.62
N LYS A 252 4.83 2.11 -20.87
CA LYS A 252 4.96 1.55 -22.23
C LYS A 252 3.61 1.09 -22.78
N LEU A 253 2.78 0.43 -21.98
CA LEU A 253 1.42 0.05 -22.37
C LEU A 253 0.53 1.29 -22.64
N MET A 254 0.70 2.36 -21.87
CA MET A 254 0.01 3.63 -22.08
C MET A 254 0.53 4.42 -23.29
N GLY A 255 1.63 4.00 -23.93
CA GLY A 255 2.27 4.73 -25.03
C GLY A 255 2.99 5.99 -24.60
N LEU A 256 3.41 6.07 -23.34
CA LEU A 256 4.10 7.20 -22.74
C LEU A 256 5.61 6.94 -22.68
N GLU A 257 6.42 7.98 -22.90
CA GLU A 257 7.86 7.91 -22.71
C GLU A 257 8.19 7.85 -21.21
N GLN A 258 9.14 6.99 -20.85
CA GLN A 258 9.62 6.83 -19.49
C GLN A 258 10.45 8.04 -19.06
N PRO A 259 10.14 8.69 -17.91
CA PRO A 259 10.98 9.78 -17.39
C PRO A 259 12.35 9.25 -16.92
N ALA A 260 13.38 10.09 -17.02
CA ALA A 260 14.77 9.72 -16.74
C ALA A 260 15.02 9.22 -15.30
N GLU A 261 14.21 9.66 -14.36
CA GLU A 261 14.28 9.25 -12.96
C GLU A 261 13.83 7.81 -12.72
N MET A 262 13.02 7.24 -13.62
CA MET A 262 12.67 5.81 -13.59
C MET A 262 13.80 5.01 -14.24
N THR A 263 14.58 4.29 -13.44
CA THR A 263 15.74 3.53 -13.88
C THR A 263 15.43 2.09 -14.31
N GLY A 264 14.20 1.62 -14.06
CA GLY A 264 13.72 0.31 -14.44
C GLY A 264 13.52 0.16 -15.97
N LYS A 265 13.17 -1.04 -16.41
CA LYS A 265 12.96 -1.39 -17.83
C LYS A 265 11.56 -1.95 -18.03
N ALA A 266 10.90 -1.59 -19.12
CA ALA A 266 9.61 -2.21 -19.44
C ALA A 266 9.79 -3.72 -19.72
N LEU A 267 8.97 -4.54 -19.03
CA LEU A 267 9.03 -6.00 -19.07
C LEU A 267 8.22 -6.61 -20.23
N VAL A 268 7.63 -5.80 -21.09
CA VAL A 268 6.79 -6.27 -22.19
C VAL A 268 7.46 -6.02 -23.56
N GLU A 269 7.34 -7.02 -24.44
CA GLU A 269 7.57 -6.88 -25.88
C GLU A 269 6.23 -6.67 -26.56
N MET A 270 6.10 -5.58 -27.32
CA MET A 270 4.89 -5.28 -28.08
C MET A 270 4.88 -6.06 -29.40
N LYS A 271 3.69 -6.36 -29.92
CA LYS A 271 3.52 -7.00 -31.26
C LYS A 271 3.90 -6.08 -32.39
#